data_f11207e880110bb2b6ac9ed0d94b84c4
#
_entry.id   f11207e880110bb2b6ac9ed0d94b84c4
#
_cell.length_a   1.000
_cell.length_b   1.000
_cell.length_c   1.000
_cell.angle_alpha   90.00
_cell.angle_beta   90.00
_cell.angle_gamma   90.00
#
_symmetry.space_group_name_H-M   'P 1'
#
loop_
_entity.id
_entity.type
_entity.pdbx_description
1 polymer ?
#
loop_
_entity_poly.entity_id
_entity_poly.type
_entity_poly.pdbx_seq_one_letter_code
_entity_poly.pdbx_strand_id
1 'polypeptide(L)'
;MNIRREGDIEYRFEHPDDFRRFVQERKSRKAEPKLRSAKEAVSTYVADGDYIVYDFSSLTRGPQSLIREVIRQRRKDLWIGAEFTLHESALLTGAGCATRIDVGFLGYGGYIGQAVCEGRVRVYEWTNGGLALRLLAGARGVPFLPTRDLLGSDHMSASAAKVIGDPYTGLPVAVVPALHPDVAFLHVHQADVYGDARIFGTNLFALEAAMASHRVIVSAEEIVDPEEFRKDPMRTTIPYFLVDAVVHAPFGAYPGAMPARYELDLPHVDILNGIQNEEQMQAYLHENVYSVADHEEFLDKRVGAGKMSELRRKASIVEGYR
;
A
#
# COMPACT_ATOMS: atom_id res chain seq x y z
N MET A 1 21.59 26.24 7.63
CA MET A 1 20.44 26.11 6.74
C MET A 1 19.28 26.88 7.38
N ASN A 2 18.76 27.91 6.73
CA ASN A 2 17.67 28.69 7.29
C ASN A 2 16.35 28.08 6.84
N ILE A 3 15.61 27.49 7.78
CA ILE A 3 14.25 26.99 7.54
C ILE A 3 13.34 28.22 7.41
N ARG A 4 12.66 28.39 6.26
CA ARG A 4 11.80 29.54 5.96
C ARG A 4 10.35 29.31 6.35
N ARG A 5 9.88 28.03 6.32
CA ARG A 5 8.52 27.63 6.68
C ARG A 5 8.57 26.17 7.15
N GLU A 6 7.77 25.84 8.13
CA GLU A 6 7.58 24.50 8.68
C GLU A 6 6.09 24.20 8.73
N GLY A 7 5.70 23.02 8.29
CA GLY A 7 4.35 22.50 8.50
C GLY A 7 4.20 22.05 9.96
N ASP A 8 3.09 22.42 10.58
CA ASP A 8 2.81 22.17 12.01
C ASP A 8 2.11 20.81 12.23
N ILE A 9 2.66 19.73 11.66
CA ILE A 9 1.99 18.44 11.60
C ILE A 9 2.88 17.34 12.16
N GLU A 10 2.25 16.45 12.93
CA GLU A 10 2.85 15.21 13.39
C GLU A 10 3.28 14.35 12.17
N TYR A 11 4.49 13.84 12.19
CA TYR A 11 5.00 12.92 11.16
C TYR A 11 5.93 11.88 11.78
N ARG A 12 5.94 10.71 11.17
CA ARG A 12 6.93 9.68 11.55
C ARG A 12 8.24 9.98 10.84
N PHE A 13 9.29 10.02 11.63
CA PHE A 13 10.66 10.14 11.15
C PHE A 13 11.55 9.22 11.98
N GLU A 14 12.31 8.39 11.29
CA GLU A 14 13.39 7.60 11.84
C GLU A 14 14.69 8.06 11.20
N HIS A 15 15.75 8.17 11.99
CA HIS A 15 17.03 8.56 11.42
C HIS A 15 17.56 7.46 10.47
N PRO A 16 18.05 7.78 9.27
CA PRO A 16 18.50 6.78 8.30
C PRO A 16 19.56 5.82 8.83
N ASP A 17 20.41 6.25 9.78
CA ASP A 17 21.41 5.37 10.37
C ASP A 17 20.81 4.35 11.34
N ASP A 18 19.69 4.68 12.00
CA ASP A 18 18.98 3.73 12.87
C ASP A 18 18.29 2.66 12.02
N PHE A 19 17.63 3.07 10.93
CA PHE A 19 17.06 2.14 9.96
C PHE A 19 18.15 1.26 9.31
N ARG A 20 19.29 1.84 8.92
CA ARG A 20 20.42 1.07 8.38
C ARG A 20 20.92 0.02 9.36
N ARG A 21 21.03 0.37 10.65
CA ARG A 21 21.39 -0.56 11.73
C ARG A 21 20.36 -1.68 11.85
N PHE A 22 19.08 -1.35 11.85
CA PHE A 22 18.00 -2.34 11.83
C PHE A 22 18.15 -3.33 10.66
N VAL A 23 18.38 -2.84 9.44
CA VAL A 23 18.54 -3.70 8.25
C VAL A 23 19.76 -4.61 8.38
N GLN A 24 20.88 -4.13 8.97
CA GLN A 24 22.09 -4.91 9.16
C GLN A 24 21.94 -5.98 10.22
N GLU A 25 21.27 -5.67 11.34
CA GLU A 25 21.23 -6.52 12.53
C GLU A 25 19.99 -7.43 12.60
N ARG A 26 18.89 -7.03 11.99
CA ARG A 26 17.57 -7.65 12.17
C ARG A 26 17.00 -8.28 10.91
N LYS A 27 17.29 -7.75 9.72
CA LYS A 27 16.71 -8.26 8.48
C LYS A 27 17.50 -9.49 8.00
N SER A 28 16.81 -10.65 7.91
CA SER A 28 17.42 -11.88 7.42
C SER A 28 17.63 -11.79 5.89
N ARG A 29 18.85 -12.11 5.44
CA ARG A 29 19.18 -12.23 4.01
C ARG A 29 19.25 -13.70 3.56
N LYS A 30 18.79 -14.63 4.38
CA LYS A 30 18.79 -16.04 4.06
C LYS A 30 17.67 -16.36 3.07
N ALA A 31 17.96 -17.21 2.11
CA ALA A 31 16.97 -17.79 1.21
C ALA A 31 16.23 -18.93 1.92
N GLU A 32 15.31 -18.57 2.82
CA GLU A 32 14.45 -19.50 3.55
C GLU A 32 13.01 -19.39 3.04
N PRO A 33 12.21 -20.48 3.03
CA PRO A 33 10.83 -20.42 2.59
C PRO A 33 9.98 -19.46 3.45
N LYS A 34 9.31 -18.51 2.78
CA LYS A 34 8.52 -17.42 3.40
C LYS A 34 7.03 -17.53 3.07
N LEU A 35 6.61 -18.61 2.39
CA LEU A 35 5.19 -18.81 2.06
C LEU A 35 4.38 -18.99 3.34
N ARG A 36 3.34 -18.18 3.51
CA ARG A 36 2.42 -18.15 4.66
C ARG A 36 1.01 -17.95 4.17
N SER A 37 0.03 -18.33 4.99
CA SER A 37 -1.34 -17.83 4.82
C SER A 37 -1.40 -16.33 5.11
N ALA A 38 -2.41 -15.63 4.57
CA ALA A 38 -2.64 -14.21 4.88
C ALA A 38 -2.80 -14.01 6.40
N LYS A 39 -3.51 -14.92 7.06
CA LYS A 39 -3.72 -14.91 8.52
C LYS A 39 -2.40 -14.95 9.29
N GLU A 40 -1.51 -15.88 8.95
CA GLU A 40 -0.19 -15.99 9.59
C GLU A 40 0.69 -14.79 9.30
N ALA A 41 0.72 -14.31 8.05
CA ALA A 41 1.51 -13.15 7.67
C ALA A 41 1.09 -11.90 8.44
N VAL A 42 -0.21 -11.59 8.48
CA VAL A 42 -0.73 -10.43 9.22
C VAL A 42 -0.55 -10.60 10.72
N SER A 43 -0.84 -11.78 11.29
CA SER A 43 -0.68 -11.98 12.74
C SER A 43 0.77 -11.87 13.21
N THR A 44 1.74 -12.25 12.35
CA THR A 44 3.17 -12.24 12.69
C THR A 44 3.81 -10.89 12.49
N TYR A 45 3.44 -10.18 11.41
CA TYR A 45 4.20 -9.03 10.93
C TYR A 45 3.46 -7.70 11.03
N VAL A 46 2.19 -7.68 11.44
CA VAL A 46 1.41 -6.46 11.65
C VAL A 46 1.03 -6.34 13.11
N ALA A 47 1.40 -5.25 13.75
CA ALA A 47 1.03 -4.91 15.12
C ALA A 47 0.05 -3.72 15.15
N ASP A 48 -0.64 -3.54 16.27
CA ASP A 48 -1.39 -2.32 16.52
C ASP A 48 -0.43 -1.12 16.58
N GLY A 49 -0.82 0.00 15.99
CA GLY A 49 0.00 1.20 15.89
C GLY A 49 1.00 1.22 14.74
N ASP A 50 1.11 0.15 13.95
CA ASP A 50 2.02 0.11 12.81
C ASP A 50 1.66 1.12 11.73
N TYR A 51 2.69 1.64 11.06
CA TYR A 51 2.57 2.40 9.82
C TYR A 51 2.64 1.41 8.64
N ILE A 52 1.54 1.29 7.89
CA ILE A 52 1.43 0.41 6.73
C ILE A 52 1.47 1.24 5.46
N VAL A 53 2.36 0.91 4.53
CA VAL A 53 2.37 1.46 3.18
C VAL A 53 1.96 0.41 2.16
N TYR A 54 1.27 0.82 1.10
CA TYR A 54 1.00 -0.02 -0.07
C TYR A 54 1.17 0.76 -1.37
N ASP A 55 1.61 0.06 -2.44
CA ASP A 55 2.06 0.67 -3.68
C ASP A 55 0.93 1.19 -4.57
N PHE A 56 -0.22 0.50 -4.58
CA PHE A 56 -1.35 0.83 -5.45
C PHE A 56 -2.69 0.74 -4.72
N SER A 57 -3.74 1.27 -5.38
CA SER A 57 -5.10 1.41 -4.83
C SER A 57 -6.03 0.26 -5.21
N SER A 58 -7.24 0.31 -4.67
CA SER A 58 -8.35 -0.60 -4.95
C SER A 58 -8.79 -0.66 -6.42
N LEU A 59 -8.33 0.23 -7.29
CA LEU A 59 -8.64 0.14 -8.72
C LEU A 59 -7.62 -0.69 -9.48
N THR A 60 -6.38 -0.74 -9.03
CA THR A 60 -5.30 -1.47 -9.71
C THR A 60 -4.27 -1.97 -8.71
N ARG A 61 -3.99 -3.26 -8.71
CA ARG A 61 -2.94 -3.90 -7.90
C ARG A 61 -2.95 -3.60 -6.39
N GLY A 62 -4.06 -3.08 -5.85
CA GLY A 62 -4.16 -2.88 -4.41
C GLY A 62 -4.09 -4.23 -3.65
N PRO A 63 -3.47 -4.29 -2.46
CA PRO A 63 -3.33 -5.53 -1.69
C PRO A 63 -4.61 -5.87 -0.92
N GLN A 64 -5.76 -5.97 -1.63
CA GLN A 64 -7.08 -6.08 -1.03
C GLN A 64 -7.27 -7.33 -0.16
N SER A 65 -6.61 -8.44 -0.52
CA SER A 65 -6.62 -9.65 0.29
C SER A 65 -5.99 -9.43 1.67
N LEU A 66 -4.87 -8.70 1.72
CA LEU A 66 -4.18 -8.36 2.98
C LEU A 66 -4.96 -7.30 3.78
N ILE A 67 -5.55 -6.31 3.11
CA ILE A 67 -6.41 -5.30 3.77
C ILE A 67 -7.61 -5.96 4.46
N ARG A 68 -8.31 -6.87 3.76
CA ARG A 68 -9.41 -7.64 4.38
C ARG A 68 -8.93 -8.45 5.58
N GLU A 69 -7.72 -9.02 5.52
CA GLU A 69 -7.18 -9.79 6.62
C GLU A 69 -6.81 -8.92 7.83
N VAL A 70 -6.23 -7.75 7.62
CA VAL A 70 -5.99 -6.74 8.69
C VAL A 70 -7.31 -6.39 9.40
N ILE A 71 -8.37 -6.15 8.63
CA ILE A 71 -9.70 -5.85 9.16
C ILE A 71 -10.27 -7.06 9.94
N ARG A 72 -10.15 -8.26 9.39
CA ARG A 72 -10.64 -9.50 10.05
C ARG A 72 -9.95 -9.73 11.40
N GLN A 73 -8.66 -9.44 11.49
CA GLN A 73 -7.89 -9.52 12.74
C GLN A 73 -8.10 -8.32 13.67
N ARG A 74 -8.89 -7.32 13.25
CA ARG A 74 -9.23 -6.14 14.05
C ARG A 74 -8.00 -5.39 14.57
N ARG A 75 -6.96 -5.24 13.72
CA ARG A 75 -5.80 -4.41 14.06
C ARG A 75 -6.24 -2.98 14.31
N LYS A 76 -5.55 -2.28 15.22
CA LYS A 76 -5.98 -0.97 15.72
C LYS A 76 -4.87 0.08 15.60
N ASP A 77 -5.30 1.32 15.64
CA ASP A 77 -4.44 2.52 15.68
C ASP A 77 -3.42 2.58 14.54
N LEU A 78 -3.75 1.99 13.40
CA LEU A 78 -2.88 1.94 12.24
C LEU A 78 -2.72 3.33 11.61
N TRP A 79 -1.53 3.59 11.10
CA TRP A 79 -1.23 4.70 10.23
C TRP A 79 -1.06 4.18 8.81
N ILE A 80 -1.81 4.73 7.86
CA ILE A 80 -1.81 4.27 6.48
C ILE A 80 -1.07 5.27 5.60
N GLY A 81 -0.14 4.80 4.78
CA GLY A 81 0.54 5.62 3.77
C GLY A 81 0.27 5.10 2.37
N ALA A 82 -0.26 5.94 1.48
CA ALA A 82 -0.48 5.59 0.09
C ALA A 82 -0.51 6.82 -0.82
N GLU A 83 0.12 6.73 -2.00
CA GLU A 83 -0.03 7.79 -3.01
C GLU A 83 -1.49 7.98 -3.39
N PHE A 84 -2.18 6.87 -3.65
CA PHE A 84 -3.60 6.81 -3.92
C PHE A 84 -4.27 5.92 -2.90
N THR A 85 -5.15 6.46 -2.10
CA THR A 85 -6.03 5.66 -1.26
C THR A 85 -7.47 5.97 -1.59
N LEU A 86 -8.22 4.92 -1.82
CA LEU A 86 -9.62 4.97 -2.22
C LEU A 86 -10.45 4.23 -1.18
N HIS A 87 -10.88 3.03 -1.51
CA HIS A 87 -11.72 2.22 -0.64
C HIS A 87 -10.96 1.63 0.56
N GLU A 88 -9.64 1.43 0.44
CA GLU A 88 -8.80 0.90 1.52
C GLU A 88 -8.90 1.76 2.77
N SER A 89 -8.74 3.08 2.60
CA SER A 89 -8.84 4.03 3.71
C SER A 89 -10.23 4.05 4.33
N ALA A 90 -11.28 4.00 3.50
CA ALA A 90 -12.66 3.95 3.97
C ALA A 90 -12.94 2.67 4.74
N LEU A 91 -12.53 1.50 4.21
CA LEU A 91 -12.73 0.19 4.86
C LEU A 91 -11.95 0.08 6.17
N LEU A 92 -10.67 0.47 6.17
CA LEU A 92 -9.85 0.44 7.38
C LEU A 92 -10.34 1.41 8.47
N THR A 93 -10.82 2.59 8.06
CA THR A 93 -11.42 3.56 8.99
C THR A 93 -12.75 3.05 9.52
N GLY A 94 -13.62 2.52 8.66
CA GLY A 94 -14.91 1.97 9.03
C GLY A 94 -14.83 0.72 9.91
N ALA A 95 -13.76 -0.05 9.75
CA ALA A 95 -13.46 -1.18 10.62
C ALA A 95 -12.84 -0.77 11.98
N GLY A 96 -12.55 0.51 12.18
CA GLY A 96 -11.86 1.02 13.38
C GLY A 96 -10.38 0.62 13.43
N CYS A 97 -9.78 0.30 12.27
CA CYS A 97 -8.38 -0.11 12.18
C CYS A 97 -7.45 1.10 12.00
N ALA A 98 -7.79 2.03 11.10
CA ALA A 98 -6.95 3.19 10.79
C ALA A 98 -7.40 4.44 11.54
N THR A 99 -6.44 5.17 12.10
CA THR A 99 -6.66 6.46 12.80
C THR A 99 -5.91 7.61 12.14
N ARG A 100 -4.94 7.31 11.26
CA ARG A 100 -4.10 8.28 10.55
C ARG A 100 -3.87 7.84 9.12
N ILE A 101 -3.86 8.80 8.19
CA ILE A 101 -3.62 8.56 6.77
C ILE A 101 -2.66 9.62 6.23
N ASP A 102 -1.51 9.19 5.75
CA ASP A 102 -0.62 9.98 4.89
C ASP A 102 -1.01 9.71 3.43
N VAL A 103 -1.33 10.76 2.69
CA VAL A 103 -1.91 10.57 1.36
C VAL A 103 -1.42 11.58 0.34
N GLY A 104 -1.25 11.15 -0.90
CA GLY A 104 -1.14 12.02 -2.06
C GLY A 104 -2.50 12.35 -2.65
N PHE A 105 -3.36 11.36 -2.77
CA PHE A 105 -4.74 11.51 -3.23
C PHE A 105 -5.69 10.64 -2.39
N LEU A 106 -6.62 11.31 -1.71
CA LEU A 106 -7.71 10.67 -0.98
C LEU A 106 -8.99 10.81 -1.80
N GLY A 107 -9.52 9.73 -2.30
CA GLY A 107 -10.70 9.78 -3.16
C GLY A 107 -11.75 8.75 -2.80
N TYR A 108 -12.88 8.95 -3.44
CA TYR A 108 -14.07 8.12 -3.50
C TYR A 108 -14.78 7.81 -2.19
N GLY A 109 -16.08 8.15 -2.22
CA GLY A 109 -17.07 7.81 -1.23
C GLY A 109 -17.28 8.88 -0.17
N GLY A 110 -18.55 9.14 0.12
CA GLY A 110 -18.97 10.09 1.15
C GLY A 110 -18.52 9.65 2.55
N TYR A 111 -18.36 8.34 2.75
CA TYR A 111 -18.01 7.78 4.06
C TYR A 111 -16.67 8.31 4.60
N ILE A 112 -15.59 8.25 3.80
CA ILE A 112 -14.27 8.69 4.28
C ILE A 112 -14.24 10.21 4.51
N GLY A 113 -14.90 11.00 3.64
CA GLY A 113 -15.03 12.44 3.83
C GLY A 113 -15.76 12.77 5.13
N GLN A 114 -16.86 12.07 5.44
CA GLN A 114 -17.57 12.23 6.71
C GLN A 114 -16.69 11.85 7.90
N ALA A 115 -15.97 10.73 7.83
CA ALA A 115 -15.08 10.27 8.88
C ALA A 115 -13.97 11.29 9.21
N VAL A 116 -13.44 11.97 8.19
CA VAL A 116 -12.46 13.05 8.35
C VAL A 116 -13.11 14.26 9.04
N CYS A 117 -14.29 14.69 8.58
CA CYS A 117 -15.02 15.83 9.19
C CYS A 117 -15.41 15.57 10.65
N GLU A 118 -15.73 14.34 11.00
CA GLU A 118 -16.07 13.90 12.36
C GLU A 118 -14.82 13.66 13.25
N GLY A 119 -13.62 13.76 12.69
CA GLY A 119 -12.37 13.54 13.43
C GLY A 119 -12.09 12.08 13.79
N ARG A 120 -12.76 11.13 13.14
CA ARG A 120 -12.52 9.67 13.34
C ARG A 120 -11.19 9.22 12.77
N VAL A 121 -10.68 9.94 11.77
CA VAL A 121 -9.37 9.72 11.15
C VAL A 121 -8.71 11.07 10.86
N ARG A 122 -7.41 11.16 11.07
CA ARG A 122 -6.59 12.32 10.69
C ARG A 122 -5.93 12.07 9.35
N VAL A 123 -5.99 13.06 8.47
CA VAL A 123 -5.37 13.01 7.14
C VAL A 123 -4.23 14.03 7.08
N TYR A 124 -3.09 13.56 6.62
CA TYR A 124 -1.89 14.37 6.35
C TYR A 124 -1.65 14.36 4.84
N GLU A 125 -1.72 15.54 4.25
CA GLU A 125 -1.71 15.67 2.80
C GLU A 125 -0.29 15.91 2.28
N TRP A 126 0.19 14.95 1.52
CA TRP A 126 1.39 15.04 0.71
C TRP A 126 0.97 15.03 -0.75
N THR A 127 1.72 15.60 -1.66
CA THR A 127 1.48 15.31 -3.07
C THR A 127 1.83 13.84 -3.36
N ASN A 128 1.32 13.27 -4.45
CA ASN A 128 1.72 11.92 -4.86
C ASN A 128 3.25 11.85 -4.98
N GLY A 129 3.86 12.83 -5.66
CA GLY A 129 5.31 12.94 -5.77
C GLY A 129 5.99 13.12 -4.42
N GLY A 130 5.41 13.91 -3.52
CA GLY A 130 5.96 14.14 -2.17
C GLY A 130 6.02 12.85 -1.34
N LEU A 131 4.97 12.02 -1.38
CA LEU A 131 4.95 10.74 -0.67
C LEU A 131 5.92 9.73 -1.29
N ALA A 132 5.97 9.64 -2.64
CA ALA A 132 6.95 8.81 -3.34
C ALA A 132 8.40 9.21 -2.99
N LEU A 133 8.69 10.51 -2.93
CA LEU A 133 10.02 11.01 -2.54
C LEU A 133 10.36 10.71 -1.08
N ARG A 134 9.39 10.67 -0.17
CA ARG A 134 9.61 10.24 1.22
C ARG A 134 10.08 8.78 1.28
N LEU A 135 9.42 7.89 0.54
CA LEU A 135 9.82 6.47 0.44
C LEU A 135 11.17 6.31 -0.27
N LEU A 136 11.40 7.08 -1.35
CA LEU A 136 12.69 7.08 -2.04
C LEU A 136 13.82 7.55 -1.11
N ALA A 137 13.59 8.58 -0.28
CA ALA A 137 14.56 9.03 0.71
C ALA A 137 14.90 7.91 1.70
N GLY A 138 13.88 7.24 2.23
CA GLY A 138 14.05 6.07 3.12
C GLY A 138 14.84 4.95 2.45
N ALA A 139 14.45 4.58 1.23
CA ALA A 139 15.12 3.53 0.45
C ALA A 139 16.59 3.84 0.14
N ARG A 140 16.93 5.12 -0.04
CA ARG A 140 18.30 5.58 -0.33
C ARG A 140 19.12 5.89 0.93
N GLY A 141 18.52 5.86 2.10
CA GLY A 141 19.19 6.13 3.36
C GLY A 141 19.62 7.60 3.50
N VAL A 142 18.84 8.53 2.93
CA VAL A 142 19.02 9.97 3.09
C VAL A 142 17.91 10.54 3.97
N PRO A 143 18.17 11.58 4.80
CA PRO A 143 17.20 12.07 5.77
C PRO A 143 16.00 12.80 5.14
N PHE A 144 16.14 13.31 3.93
CA PHE A 144 15.11 14.03 3.17
C PHE A 144 15.45 14.11 1.70
N LEU A 145 14.46 14.43 0.87
CA LEU A 145 14.65 14.83 -0.53
C LEU A 145 13.99 16.18 -0.83
N PRO A 146 14.56 16.97 -1.76
CA PRO A 146 13.95 18.21 -2.20
C PRO A 146 12.86 17.97 -3.23
N THR A 147 11.83 18.86 -3.22
CA THR A 147 10.77 18.90 -4.22
C THR A 147 10.26 20.31 -4.44
N ARG A 148 9.57 20.54 -5.54
CA ARG A 148 8.89 21.81 -5.83
C ARG A 148 7.38 21.68 -5.87
N ASP A 149 6.84 20.49 -5.89
CA ASP A 149 5.43 20.21 -6.09
C ASP A 149 4.53 20.62 -4.91
N LEU A 150 5.12 20.81 -3.72
CA LEU A 150 4.41 21.35 -2.54
C LEU A 150 4.38 22.88 -2.47
N LEU A 151 5.31 23.55 -3.17
CA LEU A 151 5.45 25.00 -3.07
C LEU A 151 4.24 25.73 -3.64
N GLY A 152 3.71 26.71 -2.87
CA GLY A 152 2.57 27.54 -3.29
C GLY A 152 1.23 26.86 -3.15
N SER A 153 1.16 25.66 -2.55
CA SER A 153 -0.08 24.94 -2.26
C SER A 153 -0.35 24.88 -0.76
N ASP A 154 -1.60 24.57 -0.40
CA ASP A 154 -2.03 24.36 0.98
C ASP A 154 -1.44 23.09 1.60
N HIS A 155 -0.95 22.15 0.78
CA HIS A 155 -0.21 20.96 1.24
C HIS A 155 1.01 21.29 2.10
N MET A 156 1.59 22.50 1.93
CA MET A 156 2.67 22.95 2.82
C MET A 156 2.24 23.10 4.27
N SER A 157 0.98 23.44 4.53
CA SER A 157 0.42 23.53 5.88
C SER A 157 -0.24 22.23 6.35
N ALA A 158 -0.59 21.34 5.40
CA ALA A 158 -1.20 20.04 5.66
C ALA A 158 -0.18 18.89 5.74
N SER A 159 1.12 19.19 5.64
CA SER A 159 2.24 18.24 5.72
C SER A 159 3.36 18.76 6.62
N ALA A 160 4.28 17.88 7.00
CA ALA A 160 5.50 18.24 7.74
C ALA A 160 6.66 18.69 6.84
N ALA A 161 6.38 19.07 5.59
CA ALA A 161 7.39 19.59 4.68
C ALA A 161 7.96 20.92 5.16
N LYS A 162 9.26 21.13 4.93
CA LYS A 162 9.96 22.37 5.30
C LYS A 162 10.44 23.09 4.05
N VAL A 163 10.61 24.40 4.11
CA VAL A 163 11.16 25.19 3.00
C VAL A 163 12.56 25.66 3.35
N ILE A 164 13.50 25.36 2.48
CA ILE A 164 14.89 25.82 2.59
C ILE A 164 15.29 26.63 1.36
N GLY A 165 16.44 27.31 1.40
CA GLY A 165 17.07 27.87 0.20
C GLY A 165 17.82 26.76 -0.55
N ASP A 166 17.57 26.63 -1.83
CA ASP A 166 18.36 25.77 -2.72
C ASP A 166 19.82 26.21 -2.67
N PRO A 167 20.79 25.33 -2.38
CA PRO A 167 22.18 25.69 -2.22
C PRO A 167 22.85 26.20 -3.49
N TYR A 168 22.29 25.93 -4.67
CA TYR A 168 22.85 26.32 -5.96
C TYR A 168 22.26 27.62 -6.50
N THR A 169 20.98 27.86 -6.28
CA THR A 169 20.25 29.00 -6.86
C THR A 169 19.78 30.02 -5.81
N GLY A 170 19.74 29.64 -4.55
CA GLY A 170 19.15 30.45 -3.46
C GLY A 170 17.62 30.50 -3.49
N LEU A 171 16.95 29.92 -4.48
CA LEU A 171 15.50 29.91 -4.59
C LEU A 171 14.87 28.99 -3.52
N PRO A 172 13.61 29.23 -3.15
CA PRO A 172 12.93 28.35 -2.21
C PRO A 172 12.71 26.96 -2.81
N VAL A 173 12.97 25.91 -2.02
CA VAL A 173 12.67 24.52 -2.34
C VAL A 173 12.08 23.85 -1.10
N ALA A 174 11.01 23.06 -1.28
CA ALA A 174 10.48 22.22 -0.21
C ALA A 174 11.37 20.99 -0.02
N VAL A 175 11.45 20.51 1.22
CA VAL A 175 12.08 19.23 1.54
C VAL A 175 11.09 18.35 2.27
N VAL A 176 11.02 17.08 1.89
CA VAL A 176 10.15 16.08 2.51
C VAL A 176 11.00 15.07 3.27
N PRO A 177 10.66 14.73 4.53
CA PRO A 177 11.44 13.81 5.36
C PRO A 177 11.35 12.38 4.85
N ALA A 178 12.41 11.60 5.05
CA ALA A 178 12.40 10.16 4.80
C ALA A 178 11.26 9.48 5.55
N LEU A 179 10.71 8.43 4.94
CA LEU A 179 9.69 7.56 5.52
C LEU A 179 10.24 6.15 5.63
N HIS A 180 10.17 5.59 6.83
CA HIS A 180 10.45 4.18 7.12
C HIS A 180 9.18 3.54 7.69
N PRO A 181 8.34 2.93 6.82
CA PRO A 181 7.14 2.23 7.26
C PRO A 181 7.47 0.99 8.10
N ASP A 182 6.59 0.66 9.05
CA ASP A 182 6.72 -0.60 9.79
C ASP A 182 6.47 -1.79 8.87
N VAL A 183 5.48 -1.68 7.96
CA VAL A 183 5.13 -2.75 7.03
C VAL A 183 4.80 -2.20 5.65
N ALA A 184 5.34 -2.85 4.60
CA ALA A 184 4.87 -2.66 3.23
C ALA A 184 4.01 -3.85 2.78
N PHE A 185 2.84 -3.56 2.19
CA PHE A 185 1.99 -4.52 1.50
C PHE A 185 2.11 -4.34 0.00
N LEU A 186 2.57 -5.37 -0.69
CA LEU A 186 2.80 -5.32 -2.13
C LEU A 186 2.10 -6.48 -2.82
N HIS A 187 1.15 -6.16 -3.71
CA HIS A 187 0.47 -7.18 -4.51
C HIS A 187 1.16 -7.30 -5.86
N VAL A 188 1.59 -8.52 -6.20
CA VAL A 188 2.46 -8.79 -7.35
C VAL A 188 1.89 -9.88 -8.26
N HIS A 189 2.37 -9.95 -9.50
CA HIS A 189 1.94 -10.97 -10.47
C HIS A 189 2.48 -12.35 -10.15
N GLN A 190 3.74 -12.43 -9.78
CA GLN A 190 4.44 -13.68 -9.47
C GLN A 190 5.38 -13.49 -8.30
N ALA A 191 5.45 -14.48 -7.44
CA ALA A 191 6.50 -14.61 -6.45
C ALA A 191 6.97 -16.06 -6.38
N ASP A 192 8.17 -16.27 -5.86
CA ASP A 192 8.60 -17.60 -5.46
C ASP A 192 8.47 -17.80 -3.94
N VAL A 193 8.74 -18.99 -3.48
CA VAL A 193 8.64 -19.35 -2.06
C VAL A 193 9.67 -18.63 -1.18
N TYR A 194 10.73 -18.08 -1.75
CA TYR A 194 11.78 -17.35 -1.04
C TYR A 194 11.52 -15.85 -0.96
N GLY A 195 10.63 -15.32 -1.82
CA GLY A 195 10.22 -13.92 -1.84
C GLY A 195 10.76 -13.09 -3.00
N ASP A 196 11.43 -13.69 -3.99
CA ASP A 196 11.62 -12.99 -5.26
C ASP A 196 10.26 -12.71 -5.90
N ALA A 197 10.03 -11.48 -6.39
CA ALA A 197 8.74 -11.08 -6.90
C ALA A 197 8.83 -10.26 -8.20
N ARG A 198 7.81 -10.43 -9.08
CA ARG A 198 7.69 -9.75 -10.37
C ARG A 198 6.39 -8.97 -10.46
N ILE A 199 6.50 -7.75 -10.95
CA ILE A 199 5.38 -6.91 -11.35
C ILE A 199 5.44 -6.70 -12.86
N PHE A 200 4.34 -7.00 -13.56
CA PHE A 200 4.20 -6.76 -14.99
C PHE A 200 3.30 -5.56 -15.22
N GLY A 201 3.82 -4.54 -15.88
CA GLY A 201 3.11 -3.29 -16.10
C GLY A 201 3.50 -2.19 -15.11
N THR A 202 2.56 -1.32 -14.79
CA THR A 202 2.82 -0.12 -13.98
C THR A 202 3.28 -0.48 -12.58
N ASN A 203 4.39 0.12 -12.19
CA ASN A 203 5.00 0.04 -10.88
C ASN A 203 5.31 1.47 -10.44
N LEU A 204 4.71 1.95 -9.37
CA LEU A 204 4.97 3.30 -8.85
C LEU A 204 6.23 3.31 -8.00
N PHE A 205 6.14 2.78 -6.78
CA PHE A 205 7.24 2.78 -5.82
C PHE A 205 7.36 1.47 -5.03
N ALA A 206 6.93 0.34 -5.61
CA ALA A 206 6.94 -0.96 -4.91
C ALA A 206 8.33 -1.33 -4.39
N LEU A 207 9.38 -1.09 -5.19
CA LEU A 207 10.76 -1.35 -4.77
C LEU A 207 11.21 -0.40 -3.65
N GLU A 208 10.90 0.89 -3.78
CA GLU A 208 11.22 1.89 -2.76
C GLU A 208 10.49 1.61 -1.45
N ALA A 209 9.21 1.24 -1.51
CA ALA A 209 8.45 0.81 -0.34
C ALA A 209 9.07 -0.42 0.32
N ALA A 210 9.47 -1.44 -0.47
CA ALA A 210 10.14 -2.62 0.04
C ALA A 210 11.50 -2.31 0.68
N MET A 211 12.27 -1.39 0.09
CA MET A 211 13.60 -0.99 0.59
C MET A 211 13.51 -0.10 1.83
N ALA A 212 12.46 0.72 1.94
CA ALA A 212 12.28 1.68 3.03
C ALA A 212 11.62 1.06 4.28
N SER A 213 10.96 -0.10 4.15
CA SER A 213 10.14 -0.67 5.22
C SER A 213 10.89 -1.69 6.08
N HIS A 214 10.52 -1.74 7.37
CA HIS A 214 11.06 -2.72 8.30
C HIS A 214 10.65 -4.15 7.94
N ARG A 215 9.41 -4.33 7.50
CA ARG A 215 8.82 -5.63 7.12
C ARG A 215 8.10 -5.49 5.78
N VAL A 216 8.16 -6.53 4.97
CA VAL A 216 7.53 -6.55 3.65
C VAL A 216 6.72 -7.82 3.49
N ILE A 217 5.42 -7.68 3.26
CA ILE A 217 4.51 -8.78 2.93
C ILE A 217 4.13 -8.66 1.46
N VAL A 218 4.49 -9.66 0.68
CA VAL A 218 4.11 -9.79 -0.73
C VAL A 218 2.91 -10.73 -0.82
N SER A 219 1.80 -10.25 -1.40
CA SER A 219 0.73 -11.13 -1.89
C SER A 219 0.87 -11.30 -3.39
N ALA A 220 0.77 -12.52 -3.89
CA ALA A 220 1.04 -12.87 -5.27
C ALA A 220 -0.12 -13.60 -5.93
N GLU A 221 -0.41 -13.25 -7.18
CA GLU A 221 -1.38 -13.97 -8.01
C GLU A 221 -0.95 -15.41 -8.29
N GLU A 222 0.36 -15.63 -8.39
CA GLU A 222 0.94 -16.92 -8.76
C GLU A 222 2.23 -17.15 -7.99
N ILE A 223 2.37 -18.36 -7.42
CA ILE A 223 3.64 -18.82 -6.86
C ILE A 223 4.32 -19.69 -7.92
N VAL A 224 5.50 -19.27 -8.33
CA VAL A 224 6.28 -19.95 -9.39
C VAL A 224 7.51 -20.65 -8.82
N ASP A 225 8.08 -21.58 -9.59
CA ASP A 225 9.33 -22.23 -9.23
C ASP A 225 10.46 -21.18 -9.15
N PRO A 226 11.32 -21.21 -8.13
CA PRO A 226 12.47 -20.30 -8.01
C PRO A 226 13.40 -20.32 -9.24
N GLU A 227 13.47 -21.42 -9.99
CA GLU A 227 14.26 -21.50 -11.22
C GLU A 227 13.74 -20.54 -12.32
N GLU A 228 12.46 -20.17 -12.29
CA GLU A 228 11.92 -19.17 -13.24
C GLU A 228 12.54 -17.79 -13.01
N PHE A 229 12.83 -17.45 -11.75
CA PHE A 229 13.56 -16.22 -11.42
C PHE A 229 15.04 -16.27 -11.81
N ARG A 230 15.68 -17.45 -11.63
CA ARG A 230 17.09 -17.65 -12.01
C ARG A 230 17.33 -17.62 -13.51
N LYS A 231 16.35 -18.08 -14.31
CA LYS A 231 16.44 -18.03 -15.77
C LYS A 231 16.41 -16.60 -16.32
N ASP A 232 15.71 -15.69 -15.64
CA ASP A 232 15.57 -14.31 -16.07
C ASP A 232 15.59 -13.34 -14.85
N PRO A 233 16.76 -13.14 -14.22
CA PRO A 233 16.87 -12.35 -13.01
C PRO A 233 16.61 -10.85 -13.23
N MET A 234 16.76 -10.36 -14.47
CA MET A 234 16.52 -8.95 -14.80
C MET A 234 15.05 -8.55 -14.67
N ARG A 235 14.11 -9.51 -14.65
CA ARG A 235 12.69 -9.27 -14.45
C ARG A 235 12.28 -9.30 -12.97
N THR A 236 13.19 -9.55 -12.05
CA THR A 236 12.90 -9.47 -10.61
C THR A 236 12.71 -8.00 -10.21
N THR A 237 11.50 -7.67 -9.78
CA THR A 237 11.15 -6.32 -9.31
C THR A 237 11.54 -6.14 -7.85
N ILE A 238 11.24 -7.12 -7.02
CA ILE A 238 11.50 -7.11 -5.57
C ILE A 238 12.33 -8.35 -5.24
N PRO A 239 13.60 -8.18 -4.81
CA PRO A 239 14.43 -9.32 -4.47
C PRO A 239 14.07 -9.92 -3.10
N TYR A 240 14.22 -11.23 -2.98
CA TYR A 240 13.81 -12.04 -1.82
C TYR A 240 14.32 -11.52 -0.47
N PHE A 241 15.51 -10.94 -0.42
CA PHE A 241 16.12 -10.47 0.84
C PHE A 241 15.42 -9.22 1.43
N LEU A 242 14.52 -8.59 0.69
CA LEU A 242 13.65 -7.51 1.19
C LEU A 242 12.35 -8.03 1.79
N VAL A 243 11.90 -9.24 1.41
CA VAL A 243 10.60 -9.79 1.73
C VAL A 243 10.64 -10.62 3.01
N ASP A 244 9.64 -10.46 3.88
CA ASP A 244 9.51 -11.20 5.14
C ASP A 244 8.44 -12.29 5.06
N ALA A 245 7.39 -12.09 4.25
CA ALA A 245 6.36 -13.11 3.98
C ALA A 245 5.85 -13.04 2.55
N VAL A 246 5.52 -14.20 2.00
CA VAL A 246 4.83 -14.38 0.72
C VAL A 246 3.48 -15.03 0.98
N VAL A 247 2.42 -14.47 0.39
CA VAL A 247 1.05 -14.97 0.49
C VAL A 247 0.54 -15.29 -0.92
N HIS A 248 0.11 -16.52 -1.15
CA HIS A 248 -0.59 -16.86 -2.39
C HIS A 248 -2.01 -16.30 -2.33
N ALA A 249 -2.34 -15.36 -3.19
CA ALA A 249 -3.61 -14.66 -3.21
C ALA A 249 -4.08 -14.38 -4.64
N PRO A 250 -4.54 -15.38 -5.40
CA PRO A 250 -5.16 -15.17 -6.70
C PRO A 250 -6.35 -14.21 -6.58
N PHE A 251 -6.53 -13.30 -7.53
CA PHE A 251 -7.50 -12.20 -7.41
C PHE A 251 -7.31 -11.35 -6.14
N GLY A 252 -6.09 -11.25 -5.65
CA GLY A 252 -5.78 -10.55 -4.41
C GLY A 252 -6.01 -9.04 -4.46
N ALA A 253 -6.08 -8.44 -5.66
CA ALA A 253 -6.43 -7.06 -5.88
C ALA A 253 -7.95 -6.81 -6.01
N TYR A 254 -8.78 -7.85 -6.14
CA TYR A 254 -10.22 -7.68 -6.34
C TYR A 254 -10.87 -6.81 -5.24
N PRO A 255 -11.74 -5.83 -5.60
CA PRO A 255 -12.40 -5.61 -6.89
C PRO A 255 -11.54 -4.87 -7.93
N GLY A 256 -10.33 -4.44 -7.61
CA GLY A 256 -9.40 -3.81 -8.54
C GLY A 256 -8.90 -4.75 -9.62
N ALA A 257 -8.35 -4.17 -10.67
CA ALA A 257 -7.71 -4.88 -11.76
C ALA A 257 -6.32 -5.40 -11.35
N MET A 258 -5.90 -6.48 -12.02
CA MET A 258 -4.51 -6.92 -12.07
C MET A 258 -4.07 -6.91 -13.53
N PRO A 259 -3.21 -5.98 -13.96
CA PRO A 259 -2.82 -5.84 -15.37
C PRO A 259 -2.43 -7.18 -15.99
N ALA A 260 -2.92 -7.47 -17.18
CA ALA A 260 -2.71 -8.73 -17.91
C ALA A 260 -3.23 -10.00 -17.21
N ARG A 261 -3.97 -9.90 -16.11
CA ARG A 261 -4.57 -11.07 -15.42
C ARG A 261 -6.10 -10.99 -15.37
N TYR A 262 -6.66 -9.87 -14.89
CA TYR A 262 -8.10 -9.63 -14.82
C TYR A 262 -8.41 -8.14 -14.76
N GLU A 263 -9.59 -7.77 -15.20
CA GLU A 263 -10.07 -6.40 -15.26
C GLU A 263 -10.79 -6.00 -13.96
N LEU A 264 -11.00 -4.71 -13.78
CA LEU A 264 -11.75 -4.10 -12.69
C LEU A 264 -13.19 -4.58 -12.65
N ASP A 265 -13.70 -4.97 -11.49
CA ASP A 265 -15.13 -5.20 -11.28
C ASP A 265 -15.84 -3.90 -10.93
N LEU A 266 -16.15 -3.12 -11.97
CA LEU A 266 -16.78 -1.80 -11.82
C LEU A 266 -18.09 -1.86 -11.00
N PRO A 267 -19.03 -2.81 -11.20
CA PRO A 267 -20.20 -2.92 -10.34
C PRO A 267 -19.90 -3.08 -8.84
N HIS A 268 -18.86 -3.81 -8.48
CA HIS A 268 -18.47 -3.93 -7.08
C HIS A 268 -17.81 -2.64 -6.56
N VAL A 269 -17.05 -1.96 -7.39
CA VAL A 269 -16.49 -0.62 -7.07
C VAL A 269 -17.61 0.39 -6.85
N ASP A 270 -18.68 0.34 -7.64
CA ASP A 270 -19.86 1.22 -7.47
C ASP A 270 -20.58 0.96 -6.14
N ILE A 271 -20.61 -0.30 -5.66
CA ILE A 271 -21.13 -0.61 -4.31
C ILE A 271 -20.28 0.09 -3.25
N LEU A 272 -18.96 0.01 -3.35
CA LEU A 272 -18.05 0.68 -2.41
C LEU A 272 -18.20 2.21 -2.46
N ASN A 273 -18.32 2.79 -3.66
CA ASN A 273 -18.56 4.22 -3.84
C ASN A 273 -19.91 4.67 -3.25
N GLY A 274 -20.88 3.77 -3.22
CA GLY A 274 -22.23 4.01 -2.69
C GLY A 274 -22.32 4.03 -1.17
N ILE A 275 -21.26 3.65 -0.43
CA ILE A 275 -21.24 3.66 1.03
C ILE A 275 -21.13 5.10 1.54
N GLN A 276 -22.20 5.58 2.20
CA GLN A 276 -22.30 6.96 2.67
C GLN A 276 -22.34 7.11 4.20
N ASN A 277 -22.63 6.04 4.93
CA ASN A 277 -22.81 6.09 6.38
C ASN A 277 -22.30 4.83 7.07
N GLU A 278 -22.28 4.87 8.41
CA GLU A 278 -21.78 3.80 9.25
C GLU A 278 -22.57 2.49 9.09
N GLU A 279 -23.90 2.56 8.99
CA GLU A 279 -24.74 1.37 8.85
C GLU A 279 -24.39 0.59 7.57
N GLN A 280 -24.27 1.30 6.45
CA GLN A 280 -23.87 0.70 5.17
C GLN A 280 -22.44 0.14 5.23
N MET A 281 -21.52 0.84 5.88
CA MET A 281 -20.15 0.38 6.05
C MET A 281 -20.11 -0.90 6.89
N GLN A 282 -20.80 -0.95 8.01
CA GLN A 282 -20.83 -2.14 8.86
C GLN A 282 -21.53 -3.31 8.16
N ALA A 283 -22.59 -3.07 7.39
CA ALA A 283 -23.22 -4.09 6.56
C ALA A 283 -22.25 -4.67 5.52
N TYR A 284 -21.52 -3.80 4.80
CA TYR A 284 -20.51 -4.24 3.84
C TYR A 284 -19.38 -5.04 4.50
N LEU A 285 -18.83 -4.55 5.61
CA LEU A 285 -17.78 -5.25 6.36
C LEU A 285 -18.23 -6.59 6.89
N HIS A 286 -19.46 -6.65 7.43
CA HIS A 286 -20.03 -7.90 7.87
C HIS A 286 -20.12 -8.91 6.72
N GLU A 287 -20.70 -8.49 5.60
CA GLU A 287 -20.92 -9.37 4.46
C GLU A 287 -19.59 -9.82 3.81
N ASN A 288 -18.65 -8.91 3.58
CA ASN A 288 -17.49 -9.16 2.72
C ASN A 288 -16.19 -9.47 3.48
N VAL A 289 -16.18 -9.29 4.82
CA VAL A 289 -14.99 -9.53 5.63
C VAL A 289 -15.25 -10.45 6.80
N TYR A 290 -16.27 -10.16 7.65
CA TYR A 290 -16.45 -10.90 8.89
C TYR A 290 -17.24 -12.21 8.74
N SER A 291 -18.09 -12.34 7.72
CA SER A 291 -18.88 -13.55 7.44
C SER A 291 -18.13 -14.58 6.60
N VAL A 292 -16.88 -14.30 6.23
CA VAL A 292 -16.01 -15.20 5.46
C VAL A 292 -14.70 -15.44 6.22
N ALA A 293 -14.21 -16.68 6.19
CA ALA A 293 -13.05 -17.07 6.99
C ALA A 293 -11.73 -16.47 6.45
N ASP A 294 -11.60 -16.38 5.13
CA ASP A 294 -10.38 -15.94 4.45
C ASP A 294 -10.67 -15.37 3.04
N HIS A 295 -9.62 -15.17 2.28
CA HIS A 295 -9.71 -14.66 0.92
C HIS A 295 -10.30 -15.67 -0.07
N GLU A 296 -10.03 -16.95 0.09
CA GLU A 296 -10.55 -18.00 -0.78
C GLU A 296 -12.06 -18.12 -0.63
N GLU A 297 -12.53 -18.19 0.60
CA GLU A 297 -13.97 -18.20 0.88
C GLU A 297 -14.68 -16.92 0.42
N PHE A 298 -14.02 -15.76 0.52
CA PHE A 298 -14.54 -14.51 -0.04
C PHE A 298 -14.72 -14.62 -1.56
N LEU A 299 -13.74 -15.14 -2.29
CA LEU A 299 -13.85 -15.33 -3.73
C LEU A 299 -14.99 -16.29 -4.08
N ASP A 300 -15.09 -17.40 -3.39
CA ASP A 300 -16.12 -18.41 -3.65
C ASP A 300 -17.54 -17.88 -3.39
N LYS A 301 -17.75 -17.24 -2.23
CA LYS A 301 -19.09 -16.82 -1.79
C LYS A 301 -19.54 -15.47 -2.37
N ARG A 302 -18.61 -14.55 -2.67
CA ARG A 302 -18.94 -13.17 -3.01
C ARG A 302 -18.63 -12.80 -4.48
N VAL A 303 -17.69 -13.49 -5.10
CA VAL A 303 -17.30 -13.23 -6.49
C VAL A 303 -17.81 -14.33 -7.41
N GLY A 304 -17.43 -15.55 -7.14
CA GLY A 304 -17.81 -16.74 -7.91
C GLY A 304 -17.01 -16.95 -9.20
N ALA A 305 -16.87 -18.21 -9.60
CA ALA A 305 -16.05 -18.60 -10.75
C ALA A 305 -16.48 -17.94 -12.07
N GLY A 306 -17.79 -17.69 -12.26
CA GLY A 306 -18.33 -17.04 -13.45
C GLY A 306 -17.83 -15.61 -13.61
N LYS A 307 -17.89 -14.81 -12.54
CA LYS A 307 -17.40 -13.43 -12.53
C LYS A 307 -15.88 -13.39 -12.71
N MET A 308 -15.13 -14.23 -11.99
CA MET A 308 -13.68 -14.30 -12.16
C MET A 308 -13.28 -14.62 -13.61
N SER A 309 -14.01 -15.53 -14.25
CA SER A 309 -13.80 -15.88 -15.68
C SER A 309 -14.12 -14.72 -16.61
N GLU A 310 -15.19 -13.98 -16.35
CA GLU A 310 -15.56 -12.76 -17.08
C GLU A 310 -14.46 -11.70 -17.01
N LEU A 311 -13.97 -11.40 -15.78
CA LEU A 311 -12.93 -10.40 -15.58
C LEU A 311 -11.60 -10.76 -16.24
N ARG A 312 -11.22 -12.05 -16.25
CA ARG A 312 -10.06 -12.54 -16.98
C ARG A 312 -10.20 -12.32 -18.49
N ARG A 313 -11.37 -12.59 -19.07
CA ARG A 313 -11.59 -12.36 -20.51
C ARG A 313 -11.50 -10.87 -20.86
N LYS A 314 -12.07 -10.00 -20.03
CA LYS A 314 -12.01 -8.56 -20.25
C LYS A 314 -10.59 -7.98 -20.25
N ALA A 315 -9.67 -8.59 -19.52
CA ALA A 315 -8.26 -8.21 -19.50
C ALA A 315 -7.48 -8.68 -20.74
N SER A 316 -8.08 -9.48 -21.63
CA SER A 316 -7.42 -9.91 -22.85
C SER A 316 -7.38 -8.78 -23.88
N ILE A 317 -6.26 -8.65 -24.61
CA ILE A 317 -6.11 -7.65 -25.68
C ILE A 317 -7.20 -7.83 -26.77
N VAL A 318 -7.63 -9.06 -27.02
CA VAL A 318 -8.60 -9.38 -28.06
C VAL A 318 -10.02 -8.92 -27.69
N GLU A 319 -10.40 -9.03 -26.41
CA GLU A 319 -11.75 -8.71 -25.93
C GLU A 319 -11.84 -7.34 -25.24
N GLY A 320 -10.81 -6.93 -24.52
CA GLY A 320 -10.81 -5.72 -23.70
C GLY A 320 -10.66 -4.41 -24.47
N TYR A 321 -10.18 -4.48 -25.72
CA TYR A 321 -9.95 -3.30 -26.57
C TYR A 321 -10.86 -3.26 -27.83
N ARG A 322 -11.95 -3.98 -27.83
CA ARG A 322 -12.96 -3.95 -28.90
C ARG A 322 -14.13 -3.03 -28.55
#